data_cb4818223e174c7d3d755d367575ad2b
#
_entry.id   cb4818223e174c7d3d755d367575ad2b
#
_cell.length_a   1.000
_cell.length_b   1.000
_cell.length_c   1.000
_cell.angle_alpha   90.00
_cell.angle_beta   90.00
_cell.angle_gamma   90.00
#
_symmetry.space_group_name_H-M   'P 1'
#
loop_
_entity.id
_entity.type
_entity.pdbx_description
1 polymer ?
#
loop_
_entity_poly.entity_id
_entity_poly.type
_entity_poly.pdbx_seq_one_letter_code
_entity_poly.pdbx_strand_id
1 'polypeptide(L)'
;MSDKPILPTLLITALATAVGVGAFFHFNTVTQYQADIDSLNEQLGEAKQAVENAKFMDEMIGDLTIVEPQPGEPGGAPDNWIFGARTARFTLIEMSDTECPYCREHFPFVKELVETSGGHINAALMHVPAHGEPSRNQAIAIECAGEQGGSDAAWKYAGLVFEKTQSNGKGVAQSLASLATEIGLNNKAFSACLDSPEVVDKVRTDLEQAVKLGVQQTPSTLVLDNETGNSMVLQGSSANRDTILQTMSQLAKSKEVAK
;
A
#
# COMPACT_ATOMS: atom_id res chain seq x y z
N MET A 1 13.26 -85.28 1.57
CA MET A 1 12.33 -84.10 1.58
C MET A 1 13.04 -83.06 2.41
N SER A 2 13.48 -81.99 1.78
CA SER A 2 14.35 -80.97 2.38
C SER A 2 13.50 -79.87 2.97
N ASP A 3 13.42 -79.77 4.29
CA ASP A 3 12.81 -78.63 4.98
C ASP A 3 13.75 -77.42 4.87
N LYS A 4 13.42 -76.45 4.01
CA LYS A 4 14.10 -75.19 4.01
C LYS A 4 13.54 -74.30 5.12
N PRO A 5 14.38 -73.66 5.94
CA PRO A 5 13.86 -72.77 7.00
C PRO A 5 13.33 -71.49 6.40
N ILE A 6 12.02 -71.31 6.44
CA ILE A 6 11.31 -70.10 5.98
C ILE A 6 11.47 -68.95 6.99
N LEU A 7 11.91 -69.22 8.22
CA LEU A 7 11.96 -68.27 9.33
C LEU A 7 12.94 -67.08 9.15
N PRO A 8 14.14 -67.22 8.58
CA PRO A 8 15.06 -66.06 8.46
C PRO A 8 14.61 -65.01 7.43
N THR A 9 13.91 -65.44 6.38
CA THR A 9 13.48 -64.52 5.30
C THR A 9 12.36 -63.60 5.76
N LEU A 10 11.42 -64.10 6.56
CA LEU A 10 10.30 -63.31 7.15
C LEU A 10 10.82 -62.29 8.18
N LEU A 11 11.83 -62.61 8.96
CA LEU A 11 12.43 -61.70 9.93
C LEU A 11 13.20 -60.55 9.24
N ILE A 12 13.90 -60.82 8.16
CA ILE A 12 14.65 -59.79 7.40
C ILE A 12 13.69 -58.85 6.70
N THR A 13 12.59 -59.34 6.13
CA THR A 13 11.57 -58.47 5.50
C THR A 13 10.83 -57.62 6.52
N ALA A 14 10.51 -58.16 7.71
CA ALA A 14 9.85 -57.39 8.77
C ALA A 14 10.78 -56.30 9.34
N LEU A 15 12.07 -56.55 9.51
CA LEU A 15 13.03 -55.52 9.91
C LEU A 15 13.23 -54.45 8.86
N ALA A 16 13.33 -54.79 7.57
CA ALA A 16 13.48 -53.84 6.48
C ALA A 16 12.26 -52.91 6.32
N THR A 17 11.03 -53.44 6.50
CA THR A 17 9.82 -52.63 6.51
C THR A 17 9.72 -51.70 7.72
N ALA A 18 10.11 -52.16 8.92
CA ALA A 18 10.09 -51.33 10.14
C ALA A 18 11.11 -50.18 10.06
N VAL A 19 12.30 -50.42 9.52
CA VAL A 19 13.32 -49.37 9.30
C VAL A 19 12.85 -48.40 8.21
N GLY A 20 12.27 -48.87 7.12
CA GLY A 20 11.72 -47.99 6.05
C GLY A 20 10.59 -47.12 6.53
N VAL A 21 9.65 -47.66 7.30
CA VAL A 21 8.53 -46.88 7.89
C VAL A 21 9.06 -45.85 8.91
N GLY A 22 9.99 -46.24 9.78
CA GLY A 22 10.61 -45.31 10.73
C GLY A 22 11.37 -44.16 10.04
N ALA A 23 12.13 -44.47 9.00
CA ALA A 23 12.83 -43.45 8.19
C ALA A 23 11.87 -42.52 7.48
N PHE A 24 10.76 -43.03 6.96
CA PHE A 24 9.72 -42.22 6.30
C PHE A 24 9.03 -41.28 7.26
N PHE A 25 8.64 -41.74 8.46
CA PHE A 25 8.07 -40.90 9.50
C PHE A 25 9.07 -39.87 10.00
N HIS A 26 10.32 -40.22 10.20
CA HIS A 26 11.35 -39.28 10.62
C HIS A 26 11.59 -38.20 9.54
N PHE A 27 11.67 -38.58 8.27
CA PHE A 27 11.85 -37.67 7.16
C PHE A 27 10.67 -36.69 7.07
N ASN A 28 9.42 -37.18 7.11
CA ASN A 28 8.25 -36.31 7.09
C ASN A 28 8.20 -35.35 8.28
N THR A 29 8.54 -35.81 9.48
CA THR A 29 8.57 -34.96 10.67
C THR A 29 9.64 -33.88 10.56
N VAL A 30 10.84 -34.21 10.08
CA VAL A 30 11.92 -33.24 9.87
C VAL A 30 11.53 -32.20 8.80
N THR A 31 10.92 -32.64 7.70
CA THR A 31 10.45 -31.74 6.64
C THR A 31 9.36 -30.77 7.15
N GLN A 32 8.46 -31.27 7.99
CA GLN A 32 7.43 -30.44 8.60
C GLN A 32 8.01 -29.40 9.57
N TYR A 33 8.94 -29.81 10.44
CA TYR A 33 9.64 -28.87 11.32
C TYR A 33 10.44 -27.82 10.54
N GLN A 34 11.05 -28.19 9.42
CA GLN A 34 11.75 -27.23 8.58
C GLN A 34 10.78 -26.20 7.98
N ALA A 35 9.63 -26.62 7.48
CA ALA A 35 8.61 -25.73 6.97
C ALA A 35 8.07 -24.77 8.07
N ASP A 36 7.88 -25.29 9.29
CA ASP A 36 7.46 -24.46 10.43
C ASP A 36 8.54 -23.44 10.81
N ILE A 37 9.83 -23.82 10.78
CA ILE A 37 10.96 -22.90 11.03
C ILE A 37 11.02 -21.81 9.95
N ASP A 38 10.86 -22.18 8.69
CA ASP A 38 10.89 -21.24 7.57
C ASP A 38 9.74 -20.23 7.69
N SER A 39 8.53 -20.69 8.03
CA SER A 39 7.36 -19.83 8.30
C SER A 39 7.58 -18.88 9.50
N LEU A 40 8.16 -19.38 10.59
CA LEU A 40 8.49 -18.57 11.76
C LEU A 40 9.57 -17.52 11.45
N ASN A 41 10.55 -17.85 10.63
CA ASN A 41 11.58 -16.91 10.20
C ASN A 41 11.00 -15.81 9.31
N GLU A 42 10.04 -16.13 8.44
CA GLU A 42 9.31 -15.16 7.64
C GLU A 42 8.51 -14.21 8.54
N GLN A 43 7.71 -14.73 9.48
CA GLN A 43 6.96 -13.93 10.45
C GLN A 43 7.87 -13.04 11.30
N LEU A 44 9.03 -13.55 11.72
CA LEU A 44 10.03 -12.77 12.46
C LEU A 44 10.61 -11.65 11.60
N GLY A 45 10.82 -11.89 10.31
CA GLY A 45 11.25 -10.89 9.33
C GLY A 45 10.23 -9.76 9.21
N GLU A 46 8.95 -10.11 9.03
CA GLU A 46 7.85 -9.15 8.96
C GLU A 46 7.70 -8.33 10.26
N ALA A 47 7.78 -8.98 11.41
CA ALA A 47 7.69 -8.31 12.70
C ALA A 47 8.86 -7.32 12.92
N LYS A 48 10.08 -7.68 12.52
CA LYS A 48 11.24 -6.78 12.58
C LYS A 48 11.06 -5.57 11.68
N GLN A 49 10.57 -5.79 10.45
CA GLN A 49 10.28 -4.71 9.51
C GLN A 49 9.19 -3.77 10.05
N ALA A 50 8.14 -4.33 10.67
CA ALA A 50 7.08 -3.52 11.29
C ALA A 50 7.61 -2.63 12.43
N VAL A 51 8.53 -3.15 13.25
CA VAL A 51 9.18 -2.35 14.31
C VAL A 51 10.05 -1.24 13.73
N GLU A 52 10.78 -1.52 12.66
CA GLU A 52 11.63 -0.52 11.99
C GLU A 52 10.78 0.57 11.32
N ASN A 53 9.69 0.17 10.66
CA ASN A 53 8.72 1.09 10.08
C ASN A 53 8.06 1.97 11.16
N ALA A 54 7.68 1.38 12.31
CA ALA A 54 7.12 2.14 13.42
C ALA A 54 8.11 3.18 13.98
N LYS A 55 9.39 2.84 14.10
CA LYS A 55 10.43 3.79 14.49
C LYS A 55 10.61 4.91 13.46
N PHE A 56 10.62 4.56 12.18
CA PHE A 56 10.70 5.52 11.08
C PHE A 56 9.52 6.50 11.10
N MET A 57 8.30 5.99 11.34
CA MET A 57 7.11 6.82 11.50
C MET A 57 7.21 7.72 12.73
N ASP A 58 7.66 7.21 13.87
CA ASP A 58 7.85 7.96 15.09
C ASP A 58 8.90 9.09 14.91
N GLU A 59 9.98 8.83 14.18
CA GLU A 59 10.99 9.82 13.83
C GLU A 59 10.44 10.91 12.87
N MET A 60 9.61 10.51 11.90
CA MET A 60 8.95 11.46 10.98
C MET A 60 7.85 12.29 11.64
N ILE A 61 7.13 11.74 12.63
CA ILE A 61 5.95 12.33 13.25
C ILE A 61 6.29 12.91 14.64
N GLY A 62 7.40 12.49 15.26
CA GLY A 62 7.70 12.68 16.68
C GLY A 62 7.72 14.13 17.21
N ASP A 63 7.64 15.12 16.32
CA ASP A 63 7.56 16.56 16.66
C ASP A 63 6.21 17.19 16.28
N LEU A 64 5.21 16.37 15.88
CA LEU A 64 3.90 16.87 15.45
C LEU A 64 2.97 17.03 16.67
N THR A 65 2.67 18.26 17.00
CA THR A 65 1.56 18.57 17.91
C THR A 65 0.26 18.25 17.17
N ILE A 66 -0.49 17.26 17.65
CA ILE A 66 -1.83 16.93 17.13
C ILE A 66 -2.70 18.17 17.35
N VAL A 67 -2.98 18.89 16.27
CA VAL A 67 -3.98 19.98 16.28
C VAL A 67 -5.30 19.34 15.91
N GLU A 68 -6.31 19.43 16.80
CA GLU A 68 -7.66 18.98 16.47
C GLU A 68 -8.15 19.70 15.20
N PRO A 69 -8.75 18.98 14.21
CA PRO A 69 -9.28 19.59 13.00
C PRO A 69 -10.29 20.68 13.37
N GLN A 70 -10.04 21.92 12.96
CA GLN A 70 -11.02 23.01 13.12
C GLN A 70 -12.15 22.78 12.13
N PRO A 71 -13.41 22.72 12.57
CA PRO A 71 -14.55 22.66 11.65
C PRO A 71 -14.61 23.96 10.82
N GLY A 72 -14.48 23.87 9.50
CA GLY A 72 -14.86 24.98 8.62
C GLY A 72 -13.77 25.58 7.74
N GLU A 73 -12.53 25.07 7.72
CA GLU A 73 -11.67 25.36 6.58
C GLU A 73 -12.05 24.42 5.43
N PRO A 74 -12.46 24.93 4.25
CA PRO A 74 -12.62 24.08 3.07
C PRO A 74 -11.24 23.48 2.82
N GLY A 75 -11.08 22.20 3.09
CA GLY A 75 -9.94 21.45 2.61
C GLY A 75 -10.01 21.43 1.09
N GLY A 76 -9.56 22.51 0.45
CA GLY A 76 -9.31 22.48 -0.98
C GLY A 76 -8.47 21.23 -1.22
N ALA A 77 -8.83 20.44 -2.23
CA ALA A 77 -7.94 19.37 -2.66
C ALA A 77 -6.55 20.02 -2.77
N PRO A 78 -5.56 19.57 -1.99
CA PRO A 78 -4.23 20.16 -2.07
C PRO A 78 -3.81 20.17 -3.53
N ASP A 79 -2.75 20.89 -3.91
CA ASP A 79 -2.17 20.92 -5.28
C ASP A 79 -1.71 19.50 -5.69
N ASN A 80 -2.59 18.53 -5.56
CA ASN A 80 -2.36 17.13 -5.80
C ASN A 80 -2.69 16.78 -7.25
N TRP A 81 -2.01 15.79 -7.75
CA TRP A 81 -2.21 15.26 -9.10
C TRP A 81 -3.60 14.62 -9.22
N ILE A 82 -4.51 15.30 -9.90
CA ILE A 82 -5.90 14.85 -10.05
C ILE A 82 -6.04 13.86 -11.19
N PHE A 83 -6.60 12.69 -10.90
CA PHE A 83 -7.03 11.68 -11.87
C PHE A 83 -8.53 11.81 -12.12
N GLY A 84 -8.92 11.98 -13.37
CA GLY A 84 -10.30 12.20 -13.77
C GLY A 84 -10.65 13.68 -14.00
N ALA A 85 -11.95 13.99 -14.02
CA ALA A 85 -12.43 15.33 -14.33
C ALA A 85 -12.16 16.33 -13.18
N ARG A 86 -11.46 17.43 -13.45
CA ARG A 86 -11.18 18.47 -12.44
C ARG A 86 -12.45 19.14 -11.89
N THR A 87 -13.55 19.07 -12.64
CA THR A 87 -14.86 19.61 -12.26
C THR A 87 -15.77 18.60 -11.59
N ALA A 88 -15.24 17.42 -11.24
CA ALA A 88 -16.01 16.39 -10.56
C ALA A 88 -16.59 16.92 -9.24
N ARG A 89 -17.82 16.51 -8.94
CA ARG A 89 -18.45 16.87 -7.67
C ARG A 89 -17.74 16.25 -6.47
N PHE A 90 -17.30 14.99 -6.60
CA PHE A 90 -16.63 14.29 -5.51
C PHE A 90 -15.16 14.05 -5.82
N THR A 91 -14.32 14.31 -4.83
CA THR A 91 -12.90 13.95 -4.86
C THR A 91 -12.63 12.84 -3.85
N LEU A 92 -11.99 11.77 -4.30
CA LEU A 92 -11.41 10.73 -3.45
C LEU A 92 -9.94 11.08 -3.20
N ILE A 93 -9.58 11.46 -1.98
CA ILE A 93 -8.17 11.66 -1.63
C ILE A 93 -7.67 10.36 -1.01
N GLU A 94 -6.80 9.67 -1.77
CA GLU A 94 -6.25 8.37 -1.40
C GLU A 94 -5.00 8.56 -0.56
N MET A 95 -5.12 8.36 0.74
CA MET A 95 -4.03 8.34 1.70
C MET A 95 -3.38 6.95 1.65
N SER A 96 -2.29 6.87 0.89
CA SER A 96 -1.77 5.62 0.36
C SER A 96 -0.26 5.50 0.52
N ASP A 97 0.20 4.24 0.60
CA ASP A 97 1.59 3.85 0.64
C ASP A 97 1.85 2.79 -0.44
N THR A 98 2.82 3.03 -1.30
CA THR A 98 3.16 2.13 -2.41
C THR A 98 3.73 0.78 -1.95
N GLU A 99 4.29 0.71 -0.75
CA GLU A 99 4.79 -0.52 -0.15
C GLU A 99 3.72 -1.30 0.63
N CYS A 100 2.53 -0.74 0.84
CA CYS A 100 1.42 -1.41 1.50
C CYS A 100 0.70 -2.37 0.53
N PRO A 101 0.63 -3.67 0.82
CA PRO A 101 -0.07 -4.65 -0.04
C PRO A 101 -1.53 -4.30 -0.28
N TYR A 102 -2.23 -3.83 0.75
CA TYR A 102 -3.65 -3.43 0.65
C TYR A 102 -3.85 -2.18 -0.22
N CYS A 103 -2.89 -1.23 -0.21
CA CYS A 103 -2.92 -0.08 -1.10
C CYS A 103 -2.73 -0.51 -2.56
N ARG A 104 -1.86 -1.49 -2.81
CA ARG A 104 -1.66 -2.08 -4.13
C ARG A 104 -2.94 -2.67 -4.72
N GLU A 105 -3.77 -3.32 -3.88
CA GLU A 105 -5.07 -3.85 -4.29
C GLU A 105 -6.12 -2.75 -4.47
N HIS A 106 -6.06 -1.71 -3.64
CA HIS A 106 -7.01 -0.61 -3.64
C HIS A 106 -6.82 0.37 -4.81
N PHE A 107 -5.60 0.63 -5.23
CA PHE A 107 -5.27 1.60 -6.27
C PHE A 107 -6.00 1.39 -7.61
N PRO A 108 -6.03 0.16 -8.22
CA PRO A 108 -6.79 -0.08 -9.44
C PRO A 108 -8.30 0.05 -9.25
N PHE A 109 -8.82 -0.28 -8.07
CA PHE A 109 -10.24 -0.11 -7.73
C PHE A 109 -10.65 1.37 -7.75
N VAL A 110 -9.84 2.26 -7.17
CA VAL A 110 -10.11 3.71 -7.18
C VAL A 110 -10.11 4.25 -8.61
N LYS A 111 -9.13 3.83 -9.42
CA LYS A 111 -9.10 4.21 -10.84
C LYS A 111 -10.36 3.78 -11.59
N GLU A 112 -10.77 2.53 -11.43
CA GLU A 112 -12.01 2.01 -12.05
C GLU A 112 -13.23 2.83 -11.62
N LEU A 113 -13.33 3.17 -10.32
CA LEU A 113 -14.44 3.96 -9.81
C LEU A 113 -14.50 5.35 -10.44
N VAL A 114 -13.35 6.01 -10.61
CA VAL A 114 -13.25 7.30 -11.32
C VAL A 114 -13.64 7.16 -12.79
N GLU A 115 -13.05 6.20 -13.51
CA GLU A 115 -13.26 5.97 -14.95
C GLU A 115 -14.73 5.64 -15.28
N THR A 116 -15.41 4.91 -14.37
CA THR A 116 -16.81 4.50 -14.55
C THR A 116 -17.82 5.51 -14.00
N SER A 117 -17.37 6.60 -13.37
CA SER A 117 -18.24 7.59 -12.72
C SER A 117 -18.95 8.57 -13.69
N GLY A 118 -18.64 8.56 -14.99
CA GLY A 118 -19.15 9.56 -15.94
C GLY A 118 -18.67 10.99 -15.64
N GLY A 119 -17.53 11.15 -14.95
CA GLY A 119 -16.95 12.46 -14.59
C GLY A 119 -17.46 13.05 -13.27
N HIS A 120 -18.27 12.30 -12.51
CA HIS A 120 -18.77 12.75 -11.21
C HIS A 120 -17.76 12.58 -10.07
N ILE A 121 -16.76 11.73 -10.27
CA ILE A 121 -15.72 11.41 -9.29
C ILE A 121 -14.36 11.68 -9.92
N ASN A 122 -13.46 12.28 -9.16
CA ASN A 122 -12.04 12.28 -9.44
C ASN A 122 -11.27 11.77 -8.22
N ALA A 123 -9.98 11.55 -8.37
CA ALA A 123 -9.13 11.12 -7.27
C ALA A 123 -7.83 11.90 -7.22
N ALA A 124 -7.25 12.01 -6.02
CA ALA A 124 -5.94 12.56 -5.75
C ALA A 124 -5.14 11.62 -4.85
N LEU A 125 -3.82 11.61 -4.97
CA LEU A 125 -2.94 10.88 -4.06
C LEU A 125 -2.49 11.80 -2.93
N MET A 126 -2.46 11.27 -1.71
CA MET A 126 -1.81 11.84 -0.54
C MET A 126 -0.88 10.78 0.03
N HIS A 127 0.40 11.11 0.18
CA HIS A 127 1.41 10.15 0.53
C HIS A 127 1.47 9.88 2.03
N VAL A 128 1.35 8.60 2.41
CA VAL A 128 1.48 8.13 3.81
C VAL A 128 2.52 7.02 3.86
N PRO A 129 3.83 7.36 3.72
CA PRO A 129 4.90 6.37 3.62
C PRO A 129 5.17 5.70 4.97
N ALA A 130 4.52 4.57 5.26
CA ALA A 130 4.55 3.86 6.53
C ALA A 130 5.50 2.64 6.55
N HIS A 131 6.11 2.28 5.39
CA HIS A 131 6.96 1.10 5.27
C HIS A 131 8.44 1.46 5.02
N GLY A 132 8.94 2.51 5.70
CA GLY A 132 10.36 2.89 5.71
C GLY A 132 10.84 3.65 4.47
N GLU A 133 12.17 3.65 4.26
CA GLU A 133 12.79 4.42 3.16
C GLU A 133 12.25 4.08 1.76
N PRO A 134 12.03 2.80 1.38
CA PRO A 134 11.48 2.49 0.07
C PRO A 134 10.16 3.19 -0.19
N SER A 135 9.27 3.18 0.80
CA SER A 135 7.97 3.84 0.78
C SER A 135 8.11 5.35 0.55
N ARG A 136 8.98 6.01 1.36
CA ARG A 136 9.25 7.45 1.23
C ARG A 136 9.85 7.81 -0.13
N ASN A 137 10.85 7.05 -0.59
CA ASN A 137 11.53 7.33 -1.85
C ASN A 137 10.59 7.13 -3.05
N GLN A 138 9.69 6.17 -3.00
CA GLN A 138 8.67 5.96 -4.03
C GLN A 138 7.62 7.08 -4.04
N ALA A 139 7.21 7.59 -2.89
CA ALA A 139 6.33 8.75 -2.78
C ALA A 139 6.97 9.99 -3.42
N ILE A 140 8.22 10.30 -3.08
CA ILE A 140 9.02 11.37 -3.71
C ILE A 140 9.09 11.18 -5.23
N ALA A 141 9.30 9.96 -5.69
CA ALA A 141 9.39 9.65 -7.11
C ALA A 141 8.07 9.88 -7.86
N ILE A 142 6.91 9.62 -7.24
CA ILE A 142 5.60 9.93 -7.80
C ILE A 142 5.43 11.44 -7.95
N GLU A 143 5.80 12.23 -6.95
CA GLU A 143 5.77 13.68 -7.03
C GLU A 143 6.69 14.18 -8.16
N CYS A 144 7.91 13.65 -8.28
CA CYS A 144 8.83 13.98 -9.36
C CYS A 144 8.29 13.62 -10.76
N ALA A 145 7.50 12.57 -10.87
CA ALA A 145 6.83 12.25 -12.12
C ALA A 145 5.77 13.31 -12.45
N GLY A 146 5.02 13.74 -11.45
CA GLY A 146 4.03 14.80 -11.57
C GLY A 146 4.65 16.15 -11.95
N GLU A 147 5.74 16.55 -11.33
CA GLU A 147 6.47 17.78 -11.67
C GLU A 147 6.91 17.82 -13.15
N GLN A 148 7.24 16.68 -13.71
CA GLN A 148 7.67 16.60 -15.10
C GLN A 148 6.52 16.52 -16.12
N GLY A 149 5.48 15.77 -15.81
CA GLY A 149 4.44 15.40 -16.77
C GLY A 149 3.01 15.60 -16.29
N GLY A 150 2.82 16.29 -15.15
CA GLY A 150 1.49 16.56 -14.60
C GLY A 150 0.81 15.32 -14.03
N SER A 151 -0.50 15.45 -13.81
CA SER A 151 -1.34 14.41 -13.24
C SER A 151 -1.22 13.06 -13.94
N ASP A 152 -1.19 13.06 -15.27
CA ASP A 152 -1.09 11.82 -16.07
C ASP A 152 0.20 11.05 -15.78
N ALA A 153 1.32 11.77 -15.67
CA ALA A 153 2.61 11.15 -15.36
C ALA A 153 2.66 10.65 -13.92
N ALA A 154 2.15 11.42 -12.96
CA ALA A 154 2.10 11.02 -11.55
C ALA A 154 1.31 9.71 -11.37
N TRP A 155 0.08 9.65 -11.91
CA TRP A 155 -0.79 8.47 -11.79
C TRP A 155 -0.26 7.27 -12.57
N LYS A 156 0.34 7.48 -13.74
CA LYS A 156 0.98 6.42 -14.51
C LYS A 156 2.19 5.86 -13.79
N TYR A 157 3.02 6.74 -13.22
CA TYR A 157 4.18 6.33 -12.44
C TYR A 157 3.78 5.60 -11.16
N ALA A 158 2.79 6.10 -10.41
CA ALA A 158 2.26 5.42 -9.24
C ALA A 158 1.77 4.01 -9.57
N GLY A 159 1.02 3.84 -10.66
CA GLY A 159 0.57 2.53 -11.12
C GLY A 159 1.73 1.59 -11.43
N LEU A 160 2.78 2.09 -12.07
CA LEU A 160 3.98 1.30 -12.37
C LEU A 160 4.72 0.89 -11.08
N VAL A 161 4.83 1.79 -10.10
CA VAL A 161 5.43 1.47 -8.80
C VAL A 161 4.62 0.40 -8.08
N PHE A 162 3.28 0.54 -8.00
CA PHE A 162 2.42 -0.49 -7.40
C PHE A 162 2.52 -1.84 -8.11
N GLU A 163 2.73 -1.87 -9.42
CA GLU A 163 2.95 -3.11 -10.17
C GLU A 163 4.30 -3.77 -9.83
N LYS A 164 5.37 -2.96 -9.68
CA LYS A 164 6.76 -3.45 -9.59
C LYS A 164 7.25 -3.62 -8.15
N THR A 165 6.58 -3.03 -7.16
CA THR A 165 7.01 -3.15 -5.76
C THR A 165 6.92 -4.59 -5.27
N GLN A 166 7.89 -4.96 -4.43
CA GLN A 166 7.87 -6.22 -3.68
C GLN A 166 7.09 -6.10 -2.37
N SER A 167 6.56 -4.90 -2.06
CA SER A 167 5.79 -4.56 -0.86
C SER A 167 6.55 -4.74 0.46
N ASN A 168 5.91 -4.30 1.56
CA ASN A 168 6.43 -4.46 2.93
C ASN A 168 7.83 -3.87 3.14
N GLY A 169 8.12 -2.72 2.52
CA GLY A 169 9.40 -2.02 2.66
C GLY A 169 10.56 -2.65 1.87
N LYS A 170 10.28 -3.58 0.97
CA LYS A 170 11.32 -4.23 0.14
C LYS A 170 11.67 -3.41 -1.12
N GLY A 171 10.82 -2.46 -1.48
CA GLY A 171 11.04 -1.58 -2.62
C GLY A 171 10.80 -2.25 -3.98
N VAL A 172 11.30 -1.58 -5.01
CA VAL A 172 11.30 -2.07 -6.40
C VAL A 172 12.70 -2.60 -6.77
N ALA A 173 12.76 -3.63 -7.61
CA ALA A 173 14.04 -4.22 -8.03
C ALA A 173 14.86 -3.30 -8.96
N GLN A 174 14.18 -2.41 -9.70
CA GLN A 174 14.79 -1.44 -10.60
C GLN A 174 15.03 -0.10 -9.89
N SER A 175 15.89 0.75 -10.45
CA SER A 175 15.99 2.13 -9.96
C SER A 175 14.72 2.93 -10.30
N LEU A 176 14.31 3.83 -9.40
CA LEU A 176 13.16 4.71 -9.61
C LEU A 176 13.30 5.55 -10.88
N ALA A 177 14.52 6.02 -11.20
CA ALA A 177 14.81 6.74 -12.44
C ALA A 177 14.67 5.86 -13.70
N SER A 178 14.93 4.54 -13.60
CA SER A 178 14.66 3.60 -14.69
C SER A 178 13.16 3.47 -14.95
N LEU A 179 12.35 3.35 -13.91
CA LEU A 179 10.89 3.32 -14.05
C LEU A 179 10.33 4.61 -14.68
N ALA A 180 10.91 5.77 -14.34
CA ALA A 180 10.55 7.04 -14.98
C ALA A 180 10.81 7.03 -16.50
N THR A 181 11.92 6.42 -16.90
CA THR A 181 12.26 6.26 -18.33
C THR A 181 11.26 5.35 -19.07
N GLU A 182 10.73 4.30 -18.41
CA GLU A 182 9.72 3.40 -19.00
C GLU A 182 8.44 4.15 -19.40
N ILE A 183 8.10 5.23 -18.68
CA ILE A 183 6.93 6.07 -19.00
C ILE A 183 7.27 7.32 -19.82
N GLY A 184 8.52 7.43 -20.31
CA GLY A 184 8.96 8.49 -21.20
C GLY A 184 9.43 9.77 -20.53
N LEU A 185 9.68 9.76 -19.20
CA LEU A 185 10.20 10.92 -18.48
C LEU A 185 11.72 11.07 -18.68
N ASN A 186 12.20 12.30 -18.55
CA ASN A 186 13.63 12.60 -18.64
C ASN A 186 14.38 12.13 -17.38
N ASN A 187 15.22 11.11 -17.53
CA ASN A 187 15.94 10.47 -16.43
C ASN A 187 16.81 11.47 -15.63
N LYS A 188 17.50 12.39 -16.32
CA LYS A 188 18.39 13.36 -15.64
C LYS A 188 17.60 14.35 -14.79
N ALA A 189 16.51 14.90 -15.32
CA ALA A 189 15.65 15.81 -14.59
C ALA A 189 14.95 15.08 -13.43
N PHE A 190 14.49 13.85 -13.66
CA PHE A 190 13.88 13.01 -12.64
C PHE A 190 14.84 12.70 -11.47
N SER A 191 16.07 12.29 -11.79
CA SER A 191 17.08 12.00 -10.76
C SER A 191 17.44 13.26 -9.94
N ALA A 192 17.50 14.43 -10.57
CA ALA A 192 17.76 15.68 -9.86
C ALA A 192 16.57 16.08 -8.95
N CYS A 193 15.35 15.74 -9.32
CA CYS A 193 14.15 16.01 -8.53
C CYS A 193 14.09 15.15 -7.27
N LEU A 194 14.58 13.90 -7.29
CA LEU A 194 14.53 13.00 -6.12
C LEU A 194 15.23 13.60 -4.88
N ASP A 195 16.18 14.51 -5.08
CA ASP A 195 16.91 15.21 -4.01
C ASP A 195 16.35 16.62 -3.73
N SER A 196 15.20 17.00 -4.36
CA SER A 196 14.59 18.32 -4.17
C SER A 196 14.00 18.45 -2.76
N PRO A 197 14.45 19.44 -1.97
CA PRO A 197 13.86 19.69 -0.66
C PRO A 197 12.36 19.97 -0.71
N GLU A 198 11.89 20.63 -1.78
CA GLU A 198 10.48 21.01 -1.96
C GLU A 198 9.60 19.75 -2.12
N VAL A 199 10.07 18.77 -2.89
CA VAL A 199 9.34 17.51 -3.11
C VAL A 199 9.36 16.63 -1.85
N VAL A 200 10.50 16.59 -1.16
CA VAL A 200 10.61 15.89 0.14
C VAL A 200 9.66 16.52 1.16
N ASP A 201 9.58 17.84 1.20
CA ASP A 201 8.69 18.59 2.09
C ASP A 201 7.21 18.37 1.75
N LYS A 202 6.87 18.26 0.47
CA LYS A 202 5.51 17.91 0.02
C LYS A 202 5.07 16.56 0.58
N VAL A 203 5.89 15.52 0.44
CA VAL A 203 5.59 14.17 0.98
C VAL A 203 5.46 14.19 2.51
N ARG A 204 6.31 14.96 3.20
CA ARG A 204 6.19 15.16 4.65
C ARG A 204 4.88 15.85 5.01
N THR A 205 4.51 16.90 4.28
CA THR A 205 3.25 17.63 4.49
C THR A 205 2.03 16.75 4.30
N ASP A 206 2.03 15.86 3.30
CA ASP A 206 0.96 14.90 3.08
C ASP A 206 0.78 13.97 4.30
N LEU A 207 1.89 13.43 4.82
CA LEU A 207 1.85 12.59 6.02
C LEU A 207 1.31 13.35 7.23
N GLU A 208 1.77 14.59 7.45
CA GLU A 208 1.28 15.45 8.52
C GLU A 208 -0.24 15.71 8.41
N GLN A 209 -0.72 15.95 7.20
CA GLN A 209 -2.15 16.15 6.95
C GLN A 209 -2.95 14.87 7.21
N ALA A 210 -2.46 13.72 6.76
CA ALA A 210 -3.11 12.44 7.04
C ALA A 210 -3.22 12.17 8.55
N VAL A 211 -2.16 12.47 9.31
CA VAL A 211 -2.18 12.35 10.79
C VAL A 211 -3.21 13.31 11.41
N LYS A 212 -3.28 14.57 10.96
CA LYS A 212 -4.29 15.53 11.42
C LYS A 212 -5.72 15.10 11.08
N LEU A 213 -5.92 14.38 10.00
CA LEU A 213 -7.21 13.77 9.62
C LEU A 213 -7.54 12.49 10.43
N GLY A 214 -6.66 12.08 11.35
CA GLY A 214 -6.87 10.90 12.20
C GLY A 214 -6.65 9.57 11.48
N VAL A 215 -5.88 9.56 10.39
CA VAL A 215 -5.54 8.34 9.65
C VAL A 215 -4.61 7.48 10.49
N GLN A 216 -4.99 6.21 10.69
CA GLN A 216 -4.25 5.25 11.50
C GLN A 216 -3.73 4.05 10.69
N GLN A 217 -4.16 3.93 9.44
CA GLN A 217 -3.78 2.82 8.55
C GLN A 217 -3.92 3.21 7.08
N THR A 218 -3.21 2.51 6.22
CA THR A 218 -3.34 2.62 4.77
C THR A 218 -3.92 1.31 4.19
N PRO A 219 -4.73 1.40 3.10
CA PRO A 219 -5.25 2.62 2.50
C PRO A 219 -6.29 3.31 3.38
N SER A 220 -6.41 4.62 3.27
CA SER A 220 -7.54 5.40 3.76
C SER A 220 -8.00 6.36 2.67
N THR A 221 -9.31 6.59 2.58
CA THR A 221 -9.89 7.46 1.55
C THR A 221 -10.67 8.59 2.20
N LEU A 222 -10.31 9.84 1.95
CA LEU A 222 -11.15 10.98 2.27
C LEU A 222 -12.12 11.21 1.10
N VAL A 223 -13.40 11.08 1.35
CA VAL A 223 -14.47 11.43 0.40
C VAL A 223 -14.83 12.89 0.63
N LEU A 224 -14.56 13.74 -0.35
CA LEU A 224 -14.84 15.19 -0.32
C LEU A 224 -15.95 15.54 -1.32
N ASP A 225 -17.01 16.22 -0.89
CA ASP A 225 -17.98 16.87 -1.76
C ASP A 225 -17.50 18.31 -2.06
N ASN A 226 -17.02 18.55 -3.26
CA ASN A 226 -16.46 19.82 -3.72
C ASN A 226 -17.51 20.95 -3.78
N GLU A 227 -18.81 20.64 -3.81
CA GLU A 227 -19.87 21.64 -3.77
C GLU A 227 -20.15 22.17 -2.36
N THR A 228 -20.00 21.33 -1.35
CA THR A 228 -20.33 21.68 0.05
C THR A 228 -19.11 21.90 0.93
N GLY A 229 -17.95 21.35 0.56
CA GLY A 229 -16.75 21.26 1.39
C GLY A 229 -16.84 20.19 2.48
N ASN A 230 -17.96 19.47 2.58
CA ASN A 230 -18.12 18.38 3.55
C ASN A 230 -17.28 17.17 3.15
N SER A 231 -16.72 16.50 4.15
CA SER A 231 -15.87 15.33 3.89
C SER A 231 -16.01 14.26 4.98
N MET A 232 -15.59 13.04 4.66
CA MET A 232 -15.53 11.91 5.59
C MET A 232 -14.35 11.01 5.26
N VAL A 233 -13.60 10.58 6.28
CA VAL A 233 -12.48 9.62 6.14
C VAL A 233 -13.01 8.20 6.31
N LEU A 234 -12.72 7.34 5.36
CA LEU A 234 -12.94 5.90 5.39
C LEU A 234 -11.59 5.20 5.51
N GLN A 235 -11.42 4.32 6.49
CA GLN A 235 -10.12 3.68 6.76
C GLN A 235 -10.13 2.19 6.45
N GLY A 236 -9.07 1.70 5.83
CA GLY A 236 -8.87 0.28 5.52
C GLY A 236 -10.00 -0.31 4.68
N SER A 237 -10.51 -1.45 5.06
CA SER A 237 -11.58 -2.18 4.34
C SER A 237 -12.92 -1.44 4.27
N SER A 238 -13.12 -0.37 5.08
CA SER A 238 -14.32 0.46 4.97
C SER A 238 -14.32 1.36 3.72
N ALA A 239 -13.18 1.58 3.09
CA ALA A 239 -13.06 2.32 1.83
C ALA A 239 -13.42 1.43 0.60
N ASN A 240 -14.53 0.71 0.67
CA ASN A 240 -15.05 -0.09 -0.43
C ASN A 240 -16.10 0.69 -1.25
N ARG A 241 -16.46 0.18 -2.45
CA ARG A 241 -17.39 0.82 -3.39
C ARG A 241 -18.70 1.25 -2.73
N ASP A 242 -19.35 0.34 -2.03
CA ASP A 242 -20.69 0.60 -1.47
C ASP A 242 -20.63 1.68 -0.39
N THR A 243 -19.64 1.62 0.49
CA THR A 243 -19.44 2.61 1.55
C THR A 243 -19.04 3.98 0.97
N ILE A 244 -18.18 4.04 -0.04
CA ILE A 244 -17.83 5.27 -0.74
C ILE A 244 -19.07 5.93 -1.36
N LEU A 245 -19.86 5.16 -2.13
CA LEU A 245 -21.08 5.68 -2.78
C LEU A 245 -22.14 6.09 -1.75
N GLN A 246 -22.28 5.33 -0.66
CA GLN A 246 -23.19 5.70 0.44
C GLN A 246 -22.73 7.01 1.11
N THR A 247 -21.43 7.17 1.36
CA THR A 247 -20.85 8.38 1.94
C THR A 247 -21.09 9.59 1.04
N MET A 248 -20.85 9.47 -0.26
CA MET A 248 -21.16 10.52 -1.23
C MET A 248 -22.63 10.92 -1.18
N SER A 249 -23.54 9.95 -1.12
CA SER A 249 -24.98 10.19 -0.99
C SER A 249 -25.33 10.94 0.31
N GLN A 250 -24.67 10.61 1.42
CA GLN A 250 -24.86 11.29 2.71
C GLN A 250 -24.35 12.73 2.67
N LEU A 251 -23.13 12.96 2.14
CA LEU A 251 -22.53 14.29 2.02
C LEU A 251 -23.37 15.19 1.12
N ALA A 252 -23.90 14.65 0.00
CA ALA A 252 -24.76 15.39 -0.89
C ALA A 252 -26.07 15.88 -0.24
N LYS A 253 -26.67 15.06 0.65
CA LYS A 253 -27.92 15.38 1.34
C LYS A 253 -27.76 16.38 2.47
N SER A 254 -26.57 16.48 3.09
CA SER A 254 -26.32 17.40 4.20
C SER A 254 -26.51 18.87 3.83
N LYS A 255 -26.55 19.23 2.54
CA LYS A 255 -26.86 20.57 2.03
C LYS A 255 -28.37 20.92 2.09
N GLU A 256 -29.26 19.92 2.04
CA GLU A 256 -30.71 20.14 2.02
C GLU A 256 -31.29 20.52 3.39
N VAL A 257 -30.59 20.15 4.47
CA VAL A 257 -31.05 20.38 5.86
C VAL A 257 -30.66 21.77 6.38
N ALA A 258 -29.70 22.46 5.74
CA ALA A 258 -29.20 23.78 6.15
C ALA A 258 -29.93 24.99 5.50
N LYS A 259 -31.01 24.74 4.76
CA LYS A 259 -31.93 25.74 4.21
C LYS A 259 -33.25 25.73 4.95
#